data_c7a0e0fac07e98cc7f7fa5146d460171
#
_entry.id   c7a0e0fac07e98cc7f7fa5146d460171
#
_cell.length_a   1.000
_cell.length_b   1.000
_cell.length_c   1.000
_cell.angle_alpha   90.00
_cell.angle_beta   90.00
_cell.angle_gamma   90.00
#
_symmetry.space_group_name_H-M   'P 1'
#
loop_
_entity.id
_entity.type
_entity.pdbx_description
1 polymer ?
#
loop_
_entity_poly.entity_id
_entity_poly.type
_entity_poly.pdbx_seq_one_letter_code
_entity_poly.pdbx_strand_id
1 'polypeptide(L)'
;MNYKIAVVGPIPHDTIITHKGNTIVKYGCVTHPTIALSKLLKGRGEVIPISQVNKRDVSPILELFKPYSNINTSGIFSDSDQGTSIELKFLDQNNRVEKQLSNMKPISPKDVEPFLDVDCFVFVPITDFEVKLSTLKFIKENSKAKIIFDAHGPTTFVTDNGKRLRKYWKDKADWLPYIDVLKMNLEESICSHIEEDYTSEELYDENRTDHLEDFAKNVLKHGVEYLYVTLDSRGCAIFSNEDNELKHDFIKSVSVNNVVDTTGCGDSFAGGLSYGFTLYNDYVKAAHYANALGALRTQGKGFDVFKSLEETNNLIEETYS
;
A
#
# COMPACT_ATOMS: atom_id res chain seq x y z
N MET A 1 -13.62 -14.44 -17.15
CA MET A 1 -12.63 -13.35 -17.25
C MET A 1 -11.49 -13.69 -16.34
N ASN A 2 -10.27 -13.45 -16.74
CA ASN A 2 -9.08 -13.71 -15.93
C ASN A 2 -8.48 -12.35 -15.55
N TYR A 3 -8.82 -11.87 -14.35
CA TYR A 3 -8.36 -10.57 -13.87
C TYR A 3 -6.86 -10.60 -13.56
N LYS A 4 -6.16 -9.48 -13.81
CA LYS A 4 -4.75 -9.32 -13.51
C LYS A 4 -4.51 -8.06 -12.69
N ILE A 5 -3.88 -8.19 -11.53
CA ILE A 5 -3.51 -7.05 -10.68
C ILE A 5 -2.01 -7.07 -10.44
N ALA A 6 -1.32 -5.98 -10.77
CA ALA A 6 0.08 -5.78 -10.46
C ALA A 6 0.24 -5.03 -9.13
N VAL A 7 1.08 -5.56 -8.23
CA VAL A 7 1.42 -4.94 -6.95
C VAL A 7 2.86 -4.45 -7.01
N VAL A 8 3.06 -3.14 -6.96
CA VAL A 8 4.33 -2.48 -7.26
C VAL A 8 4.91 -1.78 -6.04
N GLY A 9 6.15 -2.08 -5.71
CA GLY A 9 6.85 -1.43 -4.59
C GLY A 9 7.97 -2.31 -4.04
N PRO A 10 8.48 -2.01 -2.84
CA PRO A 10 9.53 -2.80 -2.21
C PRO A 10 9.00 -4.13 -1.64
N ILE A 11 9.87 -5.12 -1.61
CA ILE A 11 9.75 -6.29 -0.72
C ILE A 11 10.93 -6.19 0.26
N PRO A 12 10.77 -5.44 1.36
CA PRO A 12 11.87 -5.23 2.29
C PRO A 12 12.29 -6.52 2.99
N HIS A 13 13.60 -6.69 3.15
CA HIS A 13 14.20 -7.69 4.03
C HIS A 13 14.20 -7.12 5.46
N ASP A 14 13.18 -7.45 6.23
CA ASP A 14 13.02 -6.99 7.61
C ASP A 14 13.78 -7.90 8.57
N THR A 15 14.84 -7.37 9.17
CA THR A 15 15.57 -8.05 10.25
C THR A 15 15.01 -7.60 11.59
N ILE A 16 14.26 -8.47 12.24
CA ILE A 16 13.62 -8.21 13.53
C ILE A 16 14.49 -8.78 14.65
N ILE A 17 15.10 -7.91 15.46
CA ILE A 17 15.86 -8.30 16.64
C ILE A 17 14.96 -8.11 17.85
N THR A 18 14.53 -9.21 18.46
CA THR A 18 13.65 -9.18 19.62
C THR A 18 14.42 -8.73 20.88
N HIS A 19 13.72 -8.21 21.89
CA HIS A 19 14.33 -7.85 23.18
C HIS A 19 15.00 -9.04 23.90
N LYS A 20 14.70 -10.28 23.49
CA LYS A 20 15.34 -11.51 23.97
C LYS A 20 16.58 -11.91 23.16
N GLY A 21 16.98 -11.09 22.19
CA GLY A 21 18.16 -11.32 21.32
C GLY A 21 17.91 -12.29 20.16
N ASN A 22 16.70 -12.80 19.95
CA ASN A 22 16.39 -13.62 18.79
C ASN A 22 16.27 -12.75 17.53
N THR A 23 16.80 -13.26 16.42
CA THR A 23 16.67 -12.62 15.10
C THR A 23 15.67 -13.38 14.23
N ILE A 24 14.74 -12.65 13.63
CA ILE A 24 13.71 -13.16 12.72
C ILE A 24 13.80 -12.35 11.43
N VAL A 25 13.76 -13.03 10.27
CA VAL A 25 13.67 -12.37 8.96
C VAL A 25 12.24 -12.47 8.47
N LYS A 26 11.70 -11.35 7.95
CA LYS A 26 10.41 -11.28 7.27
C LYS A 26 10.53 -10.49 5.97
N TYR A 27 9.54 -10.69 5.11
CA TYR A 27 9.36 -9.93 3.88
C TYR A 27 8.00 -9.23 3.95
N GLY A 28 7.99 -7.89 3.92
CA GLY A 28 6.82 -7.05 4.13
C GLY A 28 6.29 -6.37 2.87
N CYS A 29 5.58 -5.27 3.07
CA CYS A 29 5.05 -4.34 2.07
C CYS A 29 4.31 -5.06 0.92
N VAL A 30 4.86 -5.14 -0.31
CA VAL A 30 4.25 -5.80 -1.49
C VAL A 30 3.75 -7.22 -1.21
N THR A 31 4.37 -7.96 -0.28
CA THR A 31 3.94 -9.34 0.02
C THR A 31 2.54 -9.40 0.63
N HIS A 32 2.14 -8.40 1.43
CA HIS A 32 0.83 -8.38 2.09
C HIS A 32 -0.32 -8.29 1.07
N PRO A 33 -0.43 -7.26 0.22
CA PRO A 33 -1.48 -7.18 -0.79
C PRO A 33 -1.37 -8.32 -1.82
N THR A 34 -0.17 -8.75 -2.19
CA THR A 34 0.00 -9.85 -3.15
C THR A 34 -0.65 -11.15 -2.66
N ILE A 35 -0.38 -11.56 -1.42
CA ILE A 35 -0.95 -12.79 -0.87
C ILE A 35 -2.45 -12.63 -0.60
N ALA A 36 -2.88 -11.49 -0.07
CA ALA A 36 -4.30 -11.21 0.14
C ALA A 36 -5.10 -11.29 -1.16
N LEU A 37 -4.64 -10.61 -2.20
CA LEU A 37 -5.24 -10.64 -3.55
C LEU A 37 -5.23 -12.03 -4.17
N SER A 38 -4.15 -12.79 -3.99
CA SER A 38 -4.08 -14.17 -4.48
C SER A 38 -5.20 -15.04 -3.91
N LYS A 39 -5.55 -14.85 -2.64
CA LYS A 39 -6.67 -15.57 -2.01
C LYS A 39 -8.03 -15.16 -2.58
N LEU A 40 -8.25 -13.86 -2.79
CA LEU A 40 -9.49 -13.33 -3.35
C LEU A 40 -9.66 -13.70 -4.85
N LEU A 41 -8.57 -13.71 -5.61
CA LEU A 41 -8.57 -13.99 -7.04
C LEU A 41 -8.37 -15.48 -7.39
N LYS A 42 -8.33 -16.36 -6.40
CA LYS A 42 -8.13 -17.80 -6.65
C LYS A 42 -9.17 -18.34 -7.64
N GLY A 43 -8.68 -18.90 -8.76
CA GLY A 43 -9.52 -19.41 -9.84
C GLY A 43 -10.19 -18.34 -10.72
N ARG A 44 -9.89 -17.05 -10.51
CA ARG A 44 -10.47 -15.91 -11.23
C ARG A 44 -9.45 -14.97 -11.84
N GLY A 45 -8.21 -15.00 -11.38
CA GLY A 45 -7.20 -14.05 -11.83
C GLY A 45 -5.81 -14.33 -11.30
N GLU A 46 -4.89 -13.48 -11.71
CA GLU A 46 -3.47 -13.53 -11.44
C GLU A 46 -3.03 -12.28 -10.69
N VAL A 47 -2.07 -12.43 -9.78
CA VAL A 47 -1.42 -11.31 -9.06
C VAL A 47 0.05 -11.28 -9.43
N ILE A 48 0.56 -10.11 -9.76
CA ILE A 48 1.94 -9.92 -10.24
C ILE A 48 2.67 -8.95 -9.31
N PRO A 49 3.47 -9.45 -8.34
CA PRO A 49 4.36 -8.57 -7.58
C PRO A 49 5.48 -8.05 -8.47
N ILE A 50 5.68 -6.72 -8.48
CA ILE A 50 6.75 -6.05 -9.23
C ILE A 50 7.67 -5.35 -8.23
N SER A 51 8.89 -5.86 -8.09
CA SER A 51 9.86 -5.36 -7.11
C SER A 51 11.29 -5.61 -7.55
N GLN A 52 12.19 -4.69 -7.19
CA GLN A 52 13.64 -4.88 -7.29
C GLN A 52 14.16 -5.37 -5.93
N VAL A 53 14.79 -6.54 -5.90
CA VAL A 53 15.26 -7.17 -4.66
C VAL A 53 16.74 -7.51 -4.71
N ASN A 54 17.36 -7.69 -3.55
CA ASN A 54 18.71 -8.22 -3.50
C ASN A 54 18.72 -9.69 -3.94
N LYS A 55 19.77 -10.16 -4.62
CA LYS A 55 19.89 -11.55 -5.13
C LYS A 55 19.70 -12.61 -4.06
N ARG A 56 20.21 -12.34 -2.83
CA ARG A 56 20.05 -13.24 -1.69
C ARG A 56 18.59 -13.48 -1.29
N ASP A 57 17.71 -12.52 -1.57
CA ASP A 57 16.30 -12.53 -1.16
C ASP A 57 15.38 -13.16 -2.21
N VAL A 58 15.85 -13.35 -3.46
CA VAL A 58 15.04 -13.92 -4.55
C VAL A 58 14.47 -15.30 -4.16
N SER A 59 15.34 -16.26 -3.80
CA SER A 59 14.89 -17.61 -3.48
C SER A 59 13.92 -17.67 -2.27
N PRO A 60 14.18 -17.00 -1.14
CA PRO A 60 13.23 -16.93 -0.04
C PRO A 60 11.88 -16.30 -0.41
N ILE A 61 11.87 -15.26 -1.24
CA ILE A 61 10.63 -14.61 -1.70
C ILE A 61 9.85 -15.56 -2.63
N LEU A 62 10.51 -16.23 -3.55
CA LEU A 62 9.85 -17.21 -4.42
C LEU A 62 9.26 -18.39 -3.61
N GLU A 63 9.97 -18.90 -2.60
CA GLU A 63 9.44 -19.93 -1.69
C GLU A 63 8.23 -19.42 -0.87
N LEU A 64 8.23 -18.13 -0.46
CA LEU A 64 7.08 -17.50 0.21
C LEU A 64 5.83 -17.50 -0.68
N PHE A 65 5.98 -17.24 -1.97
CA PHE A 65 4.85 -17.18 -2.92
C PHE A 65 4.43 -18.56 -3.47
N LYS A 66 5.28 -19.56 -3.39
CA LYS A 66 5.05 -20.92 -3.95
C LYS A 66 3.72 -21.60 -3.59
N PRO A 67 3.15 -21.42 -2.37
CA PRO A 67 1.84 -21.97 -2.03
C PRO A 67 0.67 -21.36 -2.81
N TYR A 68 0.89 -20.25 -3.51
CA TYR A 68 -0.15 -19.44 -4.16
C TYR A 68 0.01 -19.54 -5.69
N SER A 69 -0.67 -20.51 -6.30
CA SER A 69 -0.48 -20.89 -7.73
C SER A 69 -0.87 -19.80 -8.74
N ASN A 70 -1.58 -18.76 -8.31
CA ASN A 70 -1.99 -17.62 -9.13
C ASN A 70 -1.15 -16.35 -8.88
N ILE A 71 -0.01 -16.48 -8.20
CA ILE A 71 0.99 -15.41 -8.13
C ILE A 71 2.02 -15.64 -9.25
N ASN A 72 2.12 -14.67 -10.15
CA ASN A 72 3.13 -14.65 -11.20
C ASN A 72 4.36 -13.85 -10.72
N THR A 73 5.42 -14.57 -10.42
CA THR A 73 6.65 -13.99 -9.84
C THR A 73 7.62 -13.40 -10.88
N SER A 74 7.24 -13.31 -12.16
CA SER A 74 8.11 -12.80 -13.22
C SER A 74 8.46 -11.30 -13.07
N GLY A 75 7.74 -10.55 -12.21
CA GLY A 75 8.05 -9.17 -11.84
C GLY A 75 9.05 -9.02 -10.68
N ILE A 76 9.62 -10.11 -10.17
CA ILE A 76 10.68 -10.04 -9.14
C ILE A 76 12.03 -9.94 -9.83
N PHE A 77 12.65 -8.76 -9.76
CA PHE A 77 13.91 -8.46 -10.42
C PHE A 77 15.06 -8.33 -9.39
N SER A 78 16.27 -8.68 -9.80
CA SER A 78 17.49 -8.51 -9.01
C SER A 78 18.68 -8.01 -9.86
N ASP A 79 18.39 -7.23 -10.90
CA ASP A 79 19.37 -6.78 -11.89
C ASP A 79 20.57 -6.03 -11.29
N SER A 80 20.30 -5.18 -10.30
CA SER A 80 21.32 -4.34 -9.66
C SER A 80 21.85 -4.93 -8.35
N ASP A 81 21.34 -6.05 -7.90
CA ASP A 81 21.62 -6.64 -6.58
C ASP A 81 21.33 -5.67 -5.42
N GLN A 82 20.36 -4.76 -5.59
CA GLN A 82 19.93 -3.79 -4.61
C GLN A 82 18.51 -4.13 -4.14
N GLY A 83 18.34 -4.17 -2.82
CA GLY A 83 17.05 -4.41 -2.17
C GLY A 83 16.86 -3.51 -0.95
N THR A 84 15.63 -3.23 -0.62
CA THR A 84 15.28 -2.53 0.63
C THR A 84 15.53 -3.46 1.80
N SER A 85 16.27 -2.99 2.82
CA SER A 85 16.52 -3.72 4.05
C SER A 85 16.24 -2.84 5.25
N ILE A 86 15.48 -3.35 6.22
CA ILE A 86 15.07 -2.63 7.42
C ILE A 86 15.46 -3.47 8.64
N GLU A 87 16.08 -2.81 9.62
CA GLU A 87 16.33 -3.38 10.96
C GLU A 87 15.30 -2.84 11.94
N LEU A 88 14.64 -3.75 12.65
CA LEU A 88 13.66 -3.49 13.69
C LEU A 88 14.21 -4.06 15.00
N LYS A 89 14.83 -3.21 15.83
CA LYS A 89 15.41 -3.63 17.11
C LYS A 89 14.47 -3.29 18.26
N PHE A 90 13.90 -4.31 18.87
CA PHE A 90 13.06 -4.17 20.05
C PHE A 90 13.90 -3.95 21.30
N LEU A 91 13.71 -2.83 21.97
CA LEU A 91 14.36 -2.48 23.23
C LEU A 91 13.65 -3.19 24.40
N ASP A 92 12.32 -3.32 24.30
CA ASP A 92 11.43 -4.06 25.20
C ASP A 92 10.26 -4.65 24.40
N GLN A 93 9.15 -5.03 25.04
CA GLN A 93 8.00 -5.62 24.36
C GLN A 93 7.26 -4.65 23.43
N ASN A 94 7.31 -3.34 23.71
CA ASN A 94 6.50 -2.32 23.06
C ASN A 94 7.37 -1.28 22.29
N ASN A 95 8.60 -1.05 22.75
CA ASN A 95 9.48 -0.03 22.18
C ASN A 95 10.49 -0.64 21.22
N ARG A 96 10.59 -0.07 20.02
CA ARG A 96 11.57 -0.48 19.02
C ARG A 96 12.25 0.72 18.37
N VAL A 97 13.46 0.49 17.90
CA VAL A 97 14.17 1.38 16.97
C VAL A 97 14.08 0.76 15.58
N GLU A 98 13.73 1.57 14.61
CA GLU A 98 13.65 1.17 13.21
C GLU A 98 14.70 1.91 12.42
N LYS A 99 15.41 1.17 11.55
CA LYS A 99 16.47 1.72 10.70
C LYS A 99 16.42 1.09 9.32
N GLN A 100 16.32 1.90 8.28
CA GLN A 100 16.50 1.46 6.90
C GLN A 100 18.00 1.40 6.59
N LEU A 101 18.48 0.23 6.21
CA LEU A 101 19.90 -0.07 5.99
C LEU A 101 20.28 0.02 4.52
N SER A 102 19.36 -0.23 3.61
CA SER A 102 19.57 -0.14 2.17
C SER A 102 18.25 0.12 1.44
N ASN A 103 18.40 0.53 0.19
CA ASN A 103 17.30 0.87 -0.69
C ASN A 103 17.31 -0.04 -1.92
N MET A 104 16.13 -0.39 -2.41
CA MET A 104 16.00 -1.05 -3.71
C MET A 104 16.33 -0.08 -4.85
N LYS A 105 16.63 -0.61 -6.03
CA LYS A 105 16.65 0.18 -7.27
C LYS A 105 15.23 0.67 -7.56
N PRO A 106 15.02 1.96 -7.88
CA PRO A 106 13.69 2.48 -8.17
C PRO A 106 13.02 1.76 -9.35
N ILE A 107 11.73 1.46 -9.21
CA ILE A 107 10.91 0.92 -10.31
C ILE A 107 10.82 1.96 -11.43
N SER A 108 11.16 1.53 -12.63
CA SER A 108 11.24 2.33 -13.85
C SER A 108 10.22 1.84 -14.89
N PRO A 109 9.99 2.58 -15.99
CA PRO A 109 9.14 2.13 -17.10
C PRO A 109 9.46 0.73 -17.62
N LYS A 110 10.75 0.39 -17.71
CA LYS A 110 11.21 -0.93 -18.18
C LYS A 110 10.73 -2.08 -17.27
N ASP A 111 10.59 -1.83 -15.98
CA ASP A 111 10.19 -2.88 -15.01
C ASP A 111 8.68 -3.19 -15.10
N VAL A 112 7.86 -2.27 -15.59
CA VAL A 112 6.40 -2.42 -15.75
C VAL A 112 5.96 -2.73 -17.18
N GLU A 113 6.81 -2.46 -18.16
CA GLU A 113 6.52 -2.66 -19.59
C GLU A 113 5.98 -4.07 -19.93
N PRO A 114 6.50 -5.18 -19.36
CA PRO A 114 5.98 -6.51 -19.63
C PRO A 114 4.57 -6.78 -19.11
N PHE A 115 4.02 -5.88 -18.27
CA PHE A 115 2.78 -6.08 -17.52
C PHE A 115 1.70 -5.03 -17.86
N LEU A 116 1.79 -4.33 -18.99
CA LEU A 116 0.83 -3.28 -19.37
C LEU A 116 -0.58 -3.80 -19.68
N ASP A 117 -0.76 -5.12 -19.76
CA ASP A 117 -2.05 -5.80 -19.99
C ASP A 117 -2.81 -6.14 -18.70
N VAL A 118 -2.37 -5.64 -17.54
CA VAL A 118 -3.11 -5.81 -16.28
C VAL A 118 -4.32 -4.88 -16.21
N ASP A 119 -5.30 -5.24 -15.37
CA ASP A 119 -6.48 -4.42 -15.13
C ASP A 119 -6.19 -3.27 -14.14
N CYS A 120 -5.24 -3.50 -13.22
CA CYS A 120 -4.90 -2.52 -12.19
C CYS A 120 -3.44 -2.63 -11.78
N PHE A 121 -2.79 -1.47 -11.61
CA PHE A 121 -1.54 -1.34 -10.87
C PHE A 121 -1.83 -0.74 -9.49
N VAL A 122 -1.40 -1.40 -8.42
CA VAL A 122 -1.42 -0.85 -7.07
C VAL A 122 0.01 -0.62 -6.59
N PHE A 123 0.34 0.64 -6.35
CA PHE A 123 1.66 1.08 -5.89
C PHE A 123 1.64 1.25 -4.38
N VAL A 124 2.57 0.59 -3.69
CA VAL A 124 2.75 0.65 -2.24
C VAL A 124 4.21 0.99 -1.88
N PRO A 125 4.74 2.15 -2.31
CA PRO A 125 6.08 2.57 -1.92
C PRO A 125 6.13 2.92 -0.43
N ILE A 126 7.29 2.71 0.21
CA ILE A 126 7.52 3.07 1.62
C ILE A 126 8.46 4.27 1.79
N THR A 127 9.10 4.72 0.70
CA THR A 127 9.93 5.93 0.64
C THR A 127 9.78 6.63 -0.71
N ASP A 128 10.26 7.87 -0.77
CA ASP A 128 10.05 8.80 -1.89
C ASP A 128 10.85 8.48 -3.17
N PHE A 129 11.73 7.48 -3.17
CA PHE A 129 12.57 7.16 -4.34
C PHE A 129 12.28 5.80 -4.99
N GLU A 130 11.43 4.97 -4.41
CA GLU A 130 11.22 3.57 -4.85
C GLU A 130 10.48 3.45 -6.17
N VAL A 131 9.67 4.45 -6.51
CA VAL A 131 8.93 4.53 -7.78
C VAL A 131 9.25 5.85 -8.47
N LYS A 132 9.53 5.82 -9.78
CA LYS A 132 9.74 7.02 -10.58
C LYS A 132 8.42 7.56 -11.13
N LEU A 133 8.24 8.88 -11.13
CA LEU A 133 7.10 9.52 -11.79
C LEU A 133 6.98 9.11 -13.28
N SER A 134 8.11 8.93 -13.97
CA SER A 134 8.14 8.45 -15.36
C SER A 134 7.49 7.07 -15.54
N THR A 135 7.42 6.25 -14.47
CA THR A 135 6.77 4.95 -14.51
C THR A 135 5.24 5.09 -14.58
N LEU A 136 4.66 5.99 -13.76
CA LEU A 136 3.22 6.26 -13.81
C LEU A 136 2.82 6.89 -15.15
N LYS A 137 3.63 7.87 -15.64
CA LYS A 137 3.44 8.47 -16.96
C LYS A 137 3.41 7.42 -18.05
N PHE A 138 4.41 6.53 -18.06
CA PHE A 138 4.53 5.47 -19.05
C PHE A 138 3.32 4.51 -19.03
N ILE A 139 2.85 4.12 -17.84
CA ILE A 139 1.65 3.29 -17.72
C ILE A 139 0.43 4.01 -18.29
N LYS A 140 0.19 5.27 -17.93
CA LYS A 140 -0.95 6.05 -18.43
C LYS A 140 -0.95 6.23 -19.95
N GLU A 141 0.22 6.33 -20.55
CA GLU A 141 0.37 6.48 -22.01
C GLU A 141 0.18 5.16 -22.78
N ASN A 142 0.46 4.01 -22.15
CA ASN A 142 0.55 2.71 -22.80
C ASN A 142 -0.42 1.64 -22.30
N SER A 143 -1.22 1.93 -21.26
CA SER A 143 -2.17 0.99 -20.66
C SER A 143 -3.50 1.68 -20.31
N LYS A 144 -4.56 0.87 -20.20
CA LYS A 144 -5.86 1.28 -19.69
C LYS A 144 -6.04 0.89 -18.22
N ALA A 145 -5.01 0.29 -17.62
CA ALA A 145 -5.05 -0.16 -16.25
C ALA A 145 -5.32 1.00 -15.28
N LYS A 146 -6.15 0.76 -14.28
CA LYS A 146 -6.35 1.72 -13.20
C LYS A 146 -5.11 1.80 -12.32
N ILE A 147 -4.69 3.00 -11.95
CA ILE A 147 -3.55 3.23 -11.07
C ILE A 147 -4.04 3.62 -9.68
N ILE A 148 -3.78 2.77 -8.69
CA ILE A 148 -3.99 3.04 -7.27
C ILE A 148 -2.63 3.29 -6.63
N PHE A 149 -2.48 4.40 -5.92
CA PHE A 149 -1.21 4.84 -5.37
C PHE A 149 -1.31 5.14 -3.87
N ASP A 150 -0.45 4.49 -3.07
CA ASP A 150 -0.30 4.80 -1.64
C ASP A 150 0.70 5.94 -1.45
N ALA A 151 0.26 7.03 -0.84
CA ALA A 151 1.08 8.22 -0.61
C ALA A 151 2.12 8.06 0.50
N HIS A 152 2.21 6.90 1.14
CA HIS A 152 3.21 6.63 2.17
C HIS A 152 4.63 6.92 1.66
N GLY A 153 4.95 6.47 0.43
CA GLY A 153 6.27 6.70 -0.18
C GLY A 153 6.63 8.17 -0.30
N PRO A 154 5.93 8.98 -1.10
CA PRO A 154 6.31 10.36 -1.34
C PRO A 154 6.25 11.27 -0.09
N THR A 155 5.56 10.84 0.96
CA THR A 155 5.53 11.53 2.26
C THR A 155 6.56 11.02 3.26
N THR A 156 7.47 10.14 2.84
CA THR A 156 8.50 9.54 3.70
C THR A 156 9.88 9.67 3.05
N PHE A 157 10.86 10.18 3.79
CA PHE A 157 12.25 10.18 3.37
C PHE A 157 13.15 9.45 4.39
N VAL A 158 14.31 9.01 3.93
CA VAL A 158 15.30 8.33 4.76
C VAL A 158 16.48 9.27 4.99
N THR A 159 16.81 9.50 6.25
CA THR A 159 17.97 10.28 6.65
C THR A 159 19.28 9.48 6.46
N ASP A 160 20.43 10.16 6.46
CA ASP A 160 21.75 9.51 6.31
C ASP A 160 22.03 8.41 7.36
N ASN A 161 21.42 8.51 8.53
CA ASN A 161 21.55 7.51 9.59
C ASN A 161 20.47 6.40 9.51
N GLY A 162 19.64 6.41 8.46
CA GLY A 162 18.63 5.39 8.17
C GLY A 162 17.30 5.58 8.89
N LYS A 163 17.08 6.71 9.60
CA LYS A 163 15.77 7.01 10.19
C LYS A 163 14.79 7.42 9.11
N ARG A 164 13.57 6.87 9.13
CA ARG A 164 12.48 7.30 8.25
C ARG A 164 11.70 8.43 8.94
N LEU A 165 11.48 9.52 8.21
CA LEU A 165 10.77 10.71 8.70
C LEU A 165 9.71 11.13 7.69
N ARG A 166 8.66 11.77 8.16
CA ARG A 166 7.64 12.36 7.32
C ARG A 166 8.16 13.64 6.67
N LYS A 167 7.66 13.92 5.47
CA LYS A 167 7.94 15.16 4.74
C LYS A 167 6.72 15.62 3.96
N TYR A 168 6.70 16.90 3.62
CA TYR A 168 5.74 17.46 2.67
C TYR A 168 5.96 16.91 1.26
N TRP A 169 4.89 16.51 0.59
CA TRP A 169 4.94 16.05 -0.80
C TRP A 169 4.91 17.25 -1.76
N LYS A 170 6.10 17.85 -2.02
CA LYS A 170 6.26 19.11 -2.77
C LYS A 170 5.78 19.03 -4.22
N ASP A 171 6.08 17.93 -4.88
CA ASP A 171 5.82 17.72 -6.32
C ASP A 171 4.54 16.94 -6.58
N LYS A 172 3.63 16.88 -5.61
CA LYS A 172 2.37 16.13 -5.75
C LYS A 172 1.56 16.52 -7.00
N ALA A 173 1.56 17.80 -7.37
CA ALA A 173 0.87 18.27 -8.56
C ALA A 173 1.37 17.64 -9.88
N ASP A 174 2.63 17.22 -9.91
CA ASP A 174 3.22 16.53 -11.08
C ASP A 174 2.83 15.04 -11.12
N TRP A 175 2.50 14.44 -9.98
CA TRP A 175 2.15 13.01 -9.83
C TRP A 175 0.66 12.75 -9.99
N LEU A 176 -0.18 13.60 -9.37
CA LEU A 176 -1.63 13.42 -9.28
C LEU A 176 -2.34 13.18 -10.62
N PRO A 177 -1.94 13.82 -11.75
CA PRO A 177 -2.56 13.56 -13.06
C PRO A 177 -2.42 12.12 -13.58
N TYR A 178 -1.52 11.34 -12.99
CA TYR A 178 -1.25 9.95 -13.38
C TYR A 178 -1.78 8.92 -12.38
N ILE A 179 -2.57 9.36 -11.39
CA ILE A 179 -3.13 8.53 -10.33
C ILE A 179 -4.65 8.58 -10.42
N ASP A 180 -5.30 7.42 -10.55
CA ASP A 180 -6.77 7.35 -10.56
C ASP A 180 -7.33 7.34 -9.15
N VAL A 181 -6.69 6.57 -8.25
CA VAL A 181 -7.10 6.44 -6.86
C VAL A 181 -5.91 6.70 -5.96
N LEU A 182 -6.00 7.76 -5.17
CA LEU A 182 -5.00 8.08 -4.16
C LEU A 182 -5.44 7.54 -2.80
N LYS A 183 -4.56 6.76 -2.16
CA LYS A 183 -4.74 6.30 -0.78
C LYS A 183 -3.68 6.92 0.11
N MET A 184 -4.08 7.34 1.29
CA MET A 184 -3.18 7.81 2.35
C MET A 184 -3.80 7.57 3.72
N ASN A 185 -3.00 7.65 4.77
CA ASN A 185 -3.51 7.75 6.13
C ASN A 185 -3.67 9.23 6.54
N LEU A 186 -4.24 9.47 7.72
CA LEU A 186 -4.48 10.82 8.21
C LEU A 186 -3.18 11.62 8.38
N GLU A 187 -2.12 11.03 8.91
CA GLU A 187 -0.80 11.67 9.07
C GLU A 187 -0.23 12.11 7.70
N GLU A 188 -0.31 11.23 6.69
CA GLU A 188 0.14 11.52 5.33
C GLU A 188 -0.67 12.63 4.67
N SER A 189 -1.97 12.71 4.96
CA SER A 189 -2.82 13.80 4.47
C SER A 189 -2.46 15.15 5.11
N ILE A 190 -2.16 15.16 6.40
CA ILE A 190 -1.66 16.34 7.10
C ILE A 190 -0.33 16.81 6.48
N CYS A 191 0.65 15.89 6.34
CA CYS A 191 1.94 16.19 5.73
C CYS A 191 1.81 16.71 4.29
N SER A 192 0.84 16.20 3.53
CA SER A 192 0.60 16.63 2.14
C SER A 192 -0.17 17.93 2.02
N HIS A 193 -0.88 18.35 3.07
CA HIS A 193 -1.65 19.59 3.12
C HIS A 193 -0.80 20.78 3.59
N ILE A 194 0.04 20.57 4.61
CA ILE A 194 0.94 21.59 5.15
C ILE A 194 2.12 21.78 4.20
N GLU A 195 2.38 23.02 3.76
CA GLU A 195 3.46 23.32 2.81
C GLU A 195 4.85 23.45 3.45
N GLU A 196 5.07 22.81 4.59
CA GLU A 196 6.31 22.81 5.33
C GLU A 196 6.83 21.39 5.56
N ASP A 197 8.17 21.21 5.62
CA ASP A 197 8.76 19.94 5.97
C ASP A 197 8.42 19.58 7.42
N TYR A 198 7.72 18.48 7.57
CA TYR A 198 7.17 18.02 8.82
C TYR A 198 8.04 16.92 9.41
N THR A 199 8.73 17.21 10.48
CA THR A 199 9.68 16.28 11.10
C THR A 199 9.31 15.86 12.53
N SER A 200 8.23 16.37 13.12
CA SER A 200 7.91 16.11 14.51
C SER A 200 6.58 15.36 14.68
N GLU A 201 6.58 14.37 15.57
CA GLU A 201 5.40 13.68 16.07
C GLU A 201 4.43 14.63 16.80
N GLU A 202 4.88 15.83 17.16
CA GLU A 202 4.10 16.85 17.88
C GLU A 202 2.95 17.47 17.07
N LEU A 203 2.98 17.36 15.74
CA LEU A 203 1.93 17.91 14.88
C LEU A 203 0.86 16.88 14.51
N TYR A 204 1.07 15.58 14.79
CA TYR A 204 0.07 14.57 14.53
C TYR A 204 -1.00 14.56 15.62
N ASP A 205 -2.23 14.84 15.22
CA ASP A 205 -3.42 14.67 16.04
C ASP A 205 -4.39 13.74 15.29
N GLU A 206 -4.67 12.57 15.86
CA GLU A 206 -5.58 11.57 15.27
C GLU A 206 -7.01 12.07 15.07
N ASN A 207 -7.40 13.18 15.73
CA ASN A 207 -8.72 13.78 15.61
C ASN A 207 -8.75 14.94 14.60
N ARG A 208 -7.62 15.37 14.10
CA ARG A 208 -7.52 16.51 13.18
C ARG A 208 -7.92 16.11 11.76
N THR A 209 -9.18 16.31 11.42
CA THR A 209 -9.77 16.01 10.10
C THR A 209 -10.28 17.25 9.36
N ASP A 210 -10.17 18.43 9.95
CA ASP A 210 -10.66 19.70 9.44
C ASP A 210 -10.06 20.12 8.08
N HIS A 211 -8.83 19.68 7.81
CA HIS A 211 -8.13 19.97 6.55
C HIS A 211 -8.58 19.08 5.37
N LEU A 212 -9.29 17.97 5.62
CA LEU A 212 -9.52 16.92 4.63
C LEU A 212 -10.31 17.39 3.42
N GLU A 213 -11.35 18.21 3.61
CA GLU A 213 -12.18 18.71 2.50
C GLU A 213 -11.38 19.62 1.56
N ASP A 214 -10.60 20.55 2.09
CA ASP A 214 -9.81 21.48 1.27
C ASP A 214 -8.64 20.75 0.60
N PHE A 215 -8.05 19.80 1.31
CA PHE A 215 -7.04 18.91 0.74
C PHE A 215 -7.62 18.07 -0.40
N ALA A 216 -8.80 17.46 -0.20
CA ALA A 216 -9.48 16.64 -1.20
C ALA A 216 -9.81 17.46 -2.47
N LYS A 217 -10.37 18.67 -2.32
CA LYS A 217 -10.61 19.58 -3.47
C LYS A 217 -9.34 19.82 -4.28
N ASN A 218 -8.21 20.01 -3.58
CA ASN A 218 -6.91 20.19 -4.25
C ASN A 218 -6.47 18.94 -5.00
N VAL A 219 -6.56 17.75 -4.40
CA VAL A 219 -6.17 16.48 -5.01
C VAL A 219 -7.03 16.17 -6.23
N LEU A 220 -8.36 16.22 -6.08
CA LEU A 220 -9.32 15.86 -7.12
C LEU A 220 -9.27 16.80 -8.34
N LYS A 221 -8.97 18.08 -8.12
CA LYS A 221 -8.77 19.07 -9.19
C LYS A 221 -7.61 18.70 -10.15
N HIS A 222 -6.66 17.87 -9.70
CA HIS A 222 -5.52 17.41 -10.52
C HIS A 222 -5.80 16.09 -11.26
N GLY A 223 -7.05 15.59 -11.24
CA GLY A 223 -7.45 14.43 -12.05
C GLY A 223 -7.57 13.10 -11.32
N VAL A 224 -7.29 13.08 -10.02
CA VAL A 224 -7.59 11.90 -9.17
C VAL A 224 -9.11 11.71 -9.12
N GLU A 225 -9.59 10.48 -9.38
CA GLU A 225 -11.02 10.16 -9.34
C GLU A 225 -11.51 10.00 -7.90
N TYR A 226 -10.71 9.33 -7.05
CA TYR A 226 -11.04 9.04 -5.66
C TYR A 226 -9.84 9.25 -4.74
N LEU A 227 -10.06 9.97 -3.65
CA LEU A 227 -9.12 10.08 -2.52
C LEU A 227 -9.66 9.26 -1.35
N TYR A 228 -8.87 8.30 -0.85
CA TYR A 228 -9.14 7.55 0.37
C TYR A 228 -8.19 8.00 1.47
N VAL A 229 -8.73 8.42 2.60
CA VAL A 229 -7.96 8.73 3.81
C VAL A 229 -8.34 7.74 4.91
N THR A 230 -7.40 6.85 5.27
CA THR A 230 -7.63 5.90 6.37
C THR A 230 -7.50 6.60 7.73
N LEU A 231 -8.43 6.30 8.63
CA LEU A 231 -8.57 6.87 9.96
C LEU A 231 -8.41 5.78 11.03
N ASP A 232 -7.40 4.94 10.88
CA ASP A 232 -7.06 3.80 11.74
C ASP A 232 -8.27 2.86 11.98
N SER A 233 -8.58 2.54 13.22
CA SER A 233 -9.68 1.65 13.59
C SER A 233 -11.08 2.22 13.31
N ARG A 234 -11.19 3.50 12.97
CA ARG A 234 -12.49 4.15 12.65
C ARG A 234 -12.99 3.76 11.26
N GLY A 235 -12.06 3.59 10.29
CA GLY A 235 -12.41 3.29 8.90
C GLY A 235 -11.72 4.23 7.93
N CYS A 236 -12.42 4.66 6.88
CA CYS A 236 -11.85 5.59 5.91
C CYS A 236 -12.87 6.64 5.44
N ALA A 237 -12.37 7.85 5.22
CA ALA A 237 -13.06 8.91 4.47
C ALA A 237 -12.76 8.74 2.98
N ILE A 238 -13.75 8.94 2.14
CA ILE A 238 -13.66 8.86 0.68
C ILE A 238 -14.13 10.19 0.12
N PHE A 239 -13.34 10.77 -0.78
CA PHE A 239 -13.68 11.99 -1.49
C PHE A 239 -13.65 11.75 -2.98
N SER A 240 -14.65 12.29 -3.69
CA SER A 240 -14.75 12.29 -5.15
C SER A 240 -15.45 13.56 -5.64
N ASN A 241 -15.40 13.82 -6.95
CA ASN A 241 -16.23 14.85 -7.58
C ASN A 241 -17.42 14.20 -8.29
N GLU A 242 -18.62 14.64 -7.97
CA GLU A 242 -19.84 14.26 -8.67
C GLU A 242 -20.54 15.56 -9.11
N ASP A 243 -20.79 15.71 -10.40
CA ASP A 243 -21.39 16.93 -10.99
C ASP A 243 -20.69 18.27 -10.62
N ASN A 244 -19.37 18.26 -10.49
CA ASN A 244 -18.49 19.34 -10.02
C ASN A 244 -18.69 19.73 -8.54
N GLU A 245 -19.36 18.92 -7.75
CA GLU A 245 -19.45 19.07 -6.31
C GLU A 245 -18.59 18.04 -5.58
N LEU A 246 -17.96 18.45 -4.48
CA LEU A 246 -17.21 17.55 -3.62
C LEU A 246 -18.20 16.62 -2.92
N LYS A 247 -18.06 15.32 -3.15
CA LYS A 247 -18.75 14.26 -2.43
C LYS A 247 -17.85 13.69 -1.35
N HIS A 248 -18.39 13.48 -0.17
CA HIS A 248 -17.70 12.90 0.96
C HIS A 248 -18.51 11.73 1.54
N ASP A 249 -17.92 10.56 1.57
CA ASP A 249 -18.48 9.36 2.21
C ASP A 249 -17.54 8.89 3.31
N PHE A 250 -18.10 8.27 4.34
CA PHE A 250 -17.35 7.61 5.41
C PHE A 250 -17.76 6.14 5.51
N ILE A 251 -16.76 5.25 5.42
CA ILE A 251 -16.99 3.81 5.57
C ILE A 251 -16.30 3.33 6.85
N LYS A 252 -17.09 2.87 7.82
CA LYS A 252 -16.58 2.34 9.09
C LYS A 252 -15.64 1.16 8.86
N SER A 253 -14.64 0.97 9.72
CA SER A 253 -13.75 -0.19 9.68
C SER A 253 -14.50 -1.47 10.04
N VAL A 254 -13.96 -2.60 9.59
CA VAL A 254 -14.35 -3.92 10.08
C VAL A 254 -13.86 -4.07 11.52
N SER A 255 -14.76 -4.39 12.43
CA SER A 255 -14.41 -4.60 13.85
C SER A 255 -13.64 -5.90 14.03
N VAL A 256 -12.57 -5.84 14.81
CA VAL A 256 -11.73 -6.99 15.15
C VAL A 256 -11.57 -7.10 16.68
N ASN A 257 -11.65 -8.32 17.20
CA ASN A 257 -11.63 -8.55 18.64
C ASN A 257 -10.23 -8.43 19.26
N ASN A 258 -9.18 -8.65 18.48
CA ASN A 258 -7.80 -8.65 18.95
C ASN A 258 -6.85 -8.17 17.86
N VAL A 259 -6.10 -7.13 18.15
CA VAL A 259 -5.03 -6.61 17.28
C VAL A 259 -3.69 -7.21 17.73
N VAL A 260 -3.08 -8.00 16.83
CA VAL A 260 -1.80 -8.69 17.11
C VAL A 260 -0.62 -7.94 16.48
N ASP A 261 -0.79 -7.43 15.25
CA ASP A 261 0.26 -6.73 14.50
C ASP A 261 -0.38 -5.84 13.43
N THR A 262 -0.09 -4.55 13.44
CA THR A 262 -0.62 -3.58 12.46
C THR A 262 0.26 -3.39 11.23
N THR A 263 1.42 -4.06 11.17
CA THR A 263 2.34 -3.96 10.03
C THR A 263 1.69 -4.50 8.76
N GLY A 264 1.67 -3.70 7.70
CA GLY A 264 1.10 -4.08 6.40
C GLY A 264 -0.42 -3.91 6.29
N CYS A 265 -1.09 -3.30 7.29
CA CYS A 265 -2.53 -2.99 7.19
C CYS A 265 -2.83 -2.01 6.06
N GLY A 266 -2.03 -0.94 5.93
CA GLY A 266 -2.16 0.04 4.85
C GLY A 266 -1.94 -0.57 3.47
N ASP A 267 -0.90 -1.42 3.34
CA ASP A 267 -0.62 -2.14 2.09
C ASP A 267 -1.78 -3.08 1.72
N SER A 268 -2.30 -3.81 2.71
CA SER A 268 -3.45 -4.72 2.53
C SER A 268 -4.72 -3.96 2.16
N PHE A 269 -4.94 -2.77 2.76
CA PHE A 269 -6.03 -1.87 2.40
C PHE A 269 -5.92 -1.45 0.93
N ALA A 270 -4.74 -1.03 0.45
CA ALA A 270 -4.52 -0.69 -0.96
C ALA A 270 -4.77 -1.89 -1.89
N GLY A 271 -4.39 -3.10 -1.47
CA GLY A 271 -4.76 -4.34 -2.16
C GLY A 271 -6.27 -4.55 -2.26
N GLY A 272 -7.01 -4.32 -1.18
CA GLY A 272 -8.47 -4.41 -1.18
C GLY A 272 -9.14 -3.38 -2.10
N LEU A 273 -8.62 -2.14 -2.15
CA LEU A 273 -9.07 -1.14 -3.13
C LEU A 273 -8.91 -1.67 -4.55
N SER A 274 -7.72 -2.21 -4.89
CA SER A 274 -7.45 -2.72 -6.24
C SER A 274 -8.39 -3.86 -6.63
N TYR A 275 -8.71 -4.77 -5.70
CA TYR A 275 -9.69 -5.82 -5.91
C TYR A 275 -11.08 -5.25 -6.22
N GLY A 276 -11.58 -4.34 -5.37
CA GLY A 276 -12.92 -3.78 -5.51
C GLY A 276 -13.09 -2.97 -6.80
N PHE A 277 -12.11 -2.15 -7.16
CA PHE A 277 -12.15 -1.40 -8.43
C PHE A 277 -12.03 -2.32 -9.64
N THR A 278 -11.16 -3.33 -9.63
CA THR A 278 -10.98 -4.25 -10.75
C THR A 278 -12.25 -5.08 -11.04
N LEU A 279 -12.94 -5.55 -10.01
CA LEU A 279 -14.07 -6.47 -10.19
C LEU A 279 -15.41 -5.76 -10.30
N TYR A 280 -15.59 -4.65 -9.60
CA TYR A 280 -16.89 -3.98 -9.47
C TYR A 280 -16.92 -2.56 -10.03
N ASN A 281 -15.77 -1.93 -10.17
CA ASN A 281 -15.63 -0.50 -10.48
C ASN A 281 -16.53 0.39 -9.59
N ASP A 282 -16.60 0.05 -8.30
CA ASP A 282 -17.47 0.64 -7.30
C ASP A 282 -16.61 1.07 -6.10
N TYR A 283 -16.59 2.36 -5.81
CA TYR A 283 -15.72 2.95 -4.80
C TYR A 283 -16.11 2.54 -3.36
N VAL A 284 -17.40 2.29 -3.10
CA VAL A 284 -17.87 1.84 -1.79
C VAL A 284 -17.50 0.37 -1.57
N LYS A 285 -17.73 -0.49 -2.58
CA LYS A 285 -17.30 -1.89 -2.51
C LYS A 285 -15.78 -2.00 -2.40
N ALA A 286 -15.03 -1.13 -3.09
CA ALA A 286 -13.58 -1.07 -2.95
C ALA A 286 -13.19 -0.77 -1.49
N ALA A 287 -13.86 0.18 -0.82
CA ALA A 287 -13.63 0.47 0.61
C ALA A 287 -13.98 -0.72 1.52
N HIS A 288 -15.05 -1.47 1.21
CA HIS A 288 -15.43 -2.65 2.00
C HIS A 288 -14.33 -3.73 1.96
N TYR A 289 -13.82 -4.09 0.76
CA TYR A 289 -12.70 -5.03 0.63
C TYR A 289 -11.41 -4.48 1.25
N ALA A 290 -11.14 -3.20 1.10
CA ALA A 290 -9.97 -2.53 1.68
C ALA A 290 -9.98 -2.61 3.21
N ASN A 291 -11.09 -2.23 3.86
CA ASN A 291 -11.26 -2.34 5.30
C ASN A 291 -11.17 -3.80 5.76
N ALA A 292 -11.78 -4.75 5.03
CA ALA A 292 -11.72 -6.17 5.38
C ALA A 292 -10.28 -6.71 5.34
N LEU A 293 -9.52 -6.43 4.28
CA LEU A 293 -8.12 -6.88 4.19
C LEU A 293 -7.22 -6.19 5.22
N GLY A 294 -7.40 -4.89 5.46
CA GLY A 294 -6.69 -4.17 6.51
C GLY A 294 -6.97 -4.77 7.89
N ALA A 295 -8.23 -5.02 8.22
CA ALA A 295 -8.64 -5.62 9.49
C ALA A 295 -8.11 -7.06 9.65
N LEU A 296 -8.25 -7.91 8.62
CA LEU A 296 -7.70 -9.28 8.64
C LEU A 296 -6.20 -9.28 8.89
N ARG A 297 -5.46 -8.33 8.31
CA ARG A 297 -4.00 -8.23 8.50
C ARG A 297 -3.62 -8.03 9.97
N THR A 298 -4.45 -7.36 10.77
CA THR A 298 -4.18 -7.14 12.20
C THR A 298 -4.26 -8.39 13.07
N GLN A 299 -4.87 -9.48 12.59
CA GLN A 299 -5.23 -10.66 13.40
C GLN A 299 -4.06 -11.60 13.72
N GLY A 300 -2.88 -11.38 13.11
CA GLY A 300 -1.73 -12.25 13.34
C GLY A 300 -0.46 -11.74 12.70
N LYS A 301 0.64 -12.47 12.91
CA LYS A 301 1.99 -12.12 12.42
C LYS A 301 2.33 -12.73 11.06
N GLY A 302 1.54 -13.68 10.58
CA GLY A 302 1.72 -14.40 9.32
C GLY A 302 0.71 -13.97 8.26
N PHE A 303 0.71 -14.65 7.12
CA PHE A 303 -0.20 -14.42 6.00
C PHE A 303 -1.45 -15.33 6.01
N ASP A 304 -1.52 -16.27 6.95
CA ASP A 304 -2.67 -17.14 7.20
C ASP A 304 -3.91 -16.39 7.70
N VAL A 305 -3.73 -15.17 8.15
CA VAL A 305 -4.81 -14.24 8.50
C VAL A 305 -5.71 -13.89 7.32
N PHE A 306 -5.17 -13.83 6.12
CA PHE A 306 -5.98 -13.58 4.93
C PHE A 306 -6.86 -14.78 4.60
N LYS A 307 -8.13 -14.53 4.31
CA LYS A 307 -9.17 -15.50 4.11
C LYS A 307 -9.48 -15.74 2.62
N SER A 308 -10.25 -16.78 2.34
CA SER A 308 -10.84 -16.99 1.01
C SER A 308 -11.79 -15.84 0.63
N LEU A 309 -12.16 -15.77 -0.64
CA LEU A 309 -13.16 -14.80 -1.10
C LEU A 309 -14.50 -14.97 -0.36
N GLU A 310 -14.96 -16.21 -0.19
CA GLU A 310 -16.21 -16.52 0.50
C GLU A 310 -16.19 -16.02 1.96
N GLU A 311 -15.15 -16.37 2.72
CA GLU A 311 -15.01 -15.92 4.10
C GLU A 311 -14.86 -14.38 4.20
N THR A 312 -14.18 -13.75 3.23
CA THR A 312 -14.04 -12.28 3.20
C THR A 312 -15.38 -11.62 2.88
N ASN A 313 -16.18 -12.19 1.97
CA ASN A 313 -17.53 -11.70 1.66
C ASN A 313 -18.45 -11.80 2.88
N ASN A 314 -18.43 -12.92 3.60
CA ASN A 314 -19.21 -13.08 4.83
C ASN A 314 -18.84 -12.00 5.85
N LEU A 315 -17.55 -11.73 6.04
CA LEU A 315 -17.08 -10.67 6.95
C LEU A 315 -17.58 -9.27 6.51
N ILE A 316 -17.59 -9.00 5.20
CA ILE A 316 -18.10 -7.75 4.64
C ILE A 316 -19.63 -7.65 4.84
N GLU A 317 -20.37 -8.68 4.56
CA GLU A 317 -21.82 -8.74 4.75
C GLU A 317 -22.21 -8.55 6.22
N GLU A 318 -21.53 -9.23 7.16
CA GLU A 318 -21.75 -9.06 8.60
C GLU A 318 -21.46 -7.64 9.08
N THR A 319 -20.56 -6.91 8.42
CA THR A 319 -20.14 -5.56 8.83
C THR A 319 -21.05 -4.47 8.24
N TYR A 320 -21.49 -4.62 6.99
CA TYR A 320 -22.10 -3.54 6.20
C TYR A 320 -23.55 -3.79 5.77
N SER A 321 -24.18 -4.91 6.17
CA SER A 321 -25.62 -5.19 5.97
C SER A 321 -26.53 -4.50 6.96
#